data_08d9e88cab841071de937224b8c8e7b3
#
_entry.id   08d9e88cab841071de937224b8c8e7b3
#
_cell.length_a   1.000
_cell.length_b   1.000
_cell.length_c   1.000
_cell.angle_alpha   90.00
_cell.angle_beta   90.00
_cell.angle_gamma   90.00
#
_symmetry.space_group_name_H-M   'P 1'
#
loop_
_entity.id
_entity.type
_entity.pdbx_description
1 polymer ?
#
loop_
_entity_poly.entity_id
_entity_poly.type
_entity_poly.pdbx_seq_one_letter_code
_entity_poly.pdbx_strand_id
1 'polypeptide(L)'
;MLAIRSDLVDAIVAHARRDFPQESCGQLVGPEAGSVPERYVPMTNTDAVESDFAFSPIEDIRLERELDANGERRMLVVHSHTRAPRRPLTDTGLPEAYPSVKDIAQMEWTPDQHWLIVGLPTADAEPEVRSYHLAGGEVVEDELAVVESYMFAHTGSDDVPDRD
;
A
#
# COMPACT_ATOMS: atom_id res chain seq x y z
N MET A 1 -2.51 -11.04 9.05
CA MET A 1 -1.43 -10.07 9.38
C MET A 1 -0.58 -9.87 8.14
N LEU A 2 -0.41 -8.65 7.69
CA LEU A 2 0.41 -8.25 6.54
C LEU A 2 1.72 -7.66 7.06
N ALA A 3 2.86 -8.26 6.72
CA ALA A 3 4.18 -7.77 7.13
C ALA A 3 4.84 -6.97 6.01
N ILE A 4 5.37 -5.79 6.34
CA ILE A 4 6.12 -4.92 5.42
C ILE A 4 7.40 -4.47 6.12
N ARG A 5 8.54 -4.52 5.42
CA ARG A 5 9.80 -4.03 5.97
C ARG A 5 9.77 -2.51 6.16
N SER A 6 10.41 -2.05 7.24
CA SER A 6 10.49 -0.63 7.61
C SER A 6 11.16 0.21 6.51
N ASP A 7 12.19 -0.30 5.84
CA ASP A 7 12.86 0.40 4.74
C ASP A 7 11.93 0.68 3.54
N LEU A 8 10.97 -0.23 3.28
CA LEU A 8 9.94 -0.02 2.25
C LEU A 8 8.94 1.04 2.66
N VAL A 9 8.51 1.03 3.93
CA VAL A 9 7.61 2.06 4.48
C VAL A 9 8.28 3.42 4.45
N ASP A 10 9.55 3.51 4.83
CA ASP A 10 10.34 4.74 4.80
C ASP A 10 10.46 5.30 3.36
N ALA A 11 10.72 4.44 2.38
CA ALA A 11 10.76 4.83 0.97
C ALA A 11 9.42 5.36 0.45
N ILE A 12 8.32 4.73 0.85
CA ILE A 12 6.95 5.15 0.51
C ILE A 12 6.63 6.52 1.11
N VAL A 13 6.93 6.72 2.41
CA VAL A 13 6.71 8.00 3.10
C VAL A 13 7.57 9.11 2.50
N ALA A 14 8.84 8.82 2.18
CA ALA A 14 9.72 9.77 1.52
C ALA A 14 9.18 10.19 0.14
N HIS A 15 8.61 9.25 -0.63
CA HIS A 15 7.95 9.54 -1.90
C HIS A 15 6.72 10.43 -1.70
N ALA A 16 5.86 10.09 -0.74
CA ALA A 16 4.67 10.89 -0.42
C ALA A 16 5.02 12.33 -0.04
N ARG A 17 6.06 12.53 0.78
CA ARG A 17 6.54 13.87 1.17
C ARG A 17 7.13 14.66 0.02
N ARG A 18 7.86 13.99 -0.87
CA ARG A 18 8.46 14.64 -2.05
C ARG A 18 7.40 15.15 -3.01
N ASP A 19 6.36 14.39 -3.23
CA ASP A 19 5.32 14.72 -4.21
C ASP A 19 4.22 15.63 -3.63
N PHE A 20 4.19 15.80 -2.28
CA PHE A 20 3.24 16.69 -1.62
C PHE A 20 3.19 18.09 -2.29
N PRO A 21 2.03 18.70 -2.55
CA PRO A 21 0.68 18.33 -2.12
C PRO A 21 -0.06 17.34 -3.03
N GLN A 22 0.56 16.85 -4.08
CA GLN A 22 -0.02 15.82 -4.94
C GLN A 22 0.05 14.45 -4.27
N GLU A 23 -0.91 13.59 -4.57
CA GLU A 23 -0.87 12.21 -4.14
C GLU A 23 0.25 11.47 -4.86
N SER A 24 1.14 10.81 -4.11
CA SER A 24 2.10 9.87 -4.66
C SER A 24 1.43 8.53 -4.93
N CYS A 25 1.92 7.79 -5.90
CA CYS A 25 1.45 6.44 -6.16
C CYS A 25 2.58 5.48 -6.55
N GLY A 26 2.37 4.20 -6.37
CA GLY A 26 3.34 3.17 -6.68
C GLY A 26 2.83 1.76 -6.38
N GLN A 27 3.73 0.80 -6.49
CA GLN A 27 3.44 -0.62 -6.24
C GLN A 27 4.47 -1.22 -5.28
N LEU A 28 3.99 -2.02 -4.33
CA LEU A 28 4.83 -2.98 -3.63
C LEU A 28 4.76 -4.32 -4.37
N VAL A 29 5.92 -4.84 -4.71
CA VAL A 29 6.07 -6.05 -5.50
C VAL A 29 6.97 -7.06 -4.79
N GLY A 30 6.82 -8.32 -5.14
CA GLY A 30 7.63 -9.40 -4.59
C GLY A 30 7.53 -10.66 -5.45
N PRO A 31 8.22 -11.75 -5.06
CA PRO A 31 8.24 -12.98 -5.82
C PRO A 31 6.84 -13.53 -6.07
N GLU A 32 6.61 -14.12 -7.25
CA GLU A 32 5.32 -14.73 -7.63
C GLU A 32 4.83 -15.73 -6.59
N ALA A 33 5.72 -16.58 -6.09
CA ALA A 33 5.44 -17.56 -5.04
C ALA A 33 5.60 -17.02 -3.61
N GLY A 34 5.98 -15.73 -3.46
CA GLY A 34 6.20 -15.10 -2.16
C GLY A 34 4.92 -14.59 -1.52
N SER A 35 4.96 -14.39 -0.20
CA SER A 35 3.87 -13.86 0.60
C SER A 35 4.10 -12.44 1.14
N VAL A 36 5.30 -11.88 0.93
CA VAL A 36 5.70 -10.56 1.42
C VAL A 36 6.33 -9.72 0.32
N PRO A 37 6.11 -8.39 0.30
CA PRO A 37 6.72 -7.52 -0.69
C PRO A 37 8.22 -7.33 -0.41
N GLU A 38 9.02 -7.30 -1.47
CA GLU A 38 10.48 -7.17 -1.37
C GLU A 38 11.01 -5.83 -1.87
N ARG A 39 10.27 -5.14 -2.74
CA ARG A 39 10.65 -3.81 -3.23
C ARG A 39 9.46 -2.90 -3.47
N TYR A 40 9.72 -1.60 -3.35
CA TYR A 40 8.79 -0.54 -3.72
C TYR A 40 9.14 0.03 -5.09
N VAL A 41 8.13 0.15 -5.95
CA VAL A 41 8.24 0.76 -7.28
C VAL A 41 7.45 2.06 -7.26
N PRO A 42 8.10 3.22 -7.10
CA PRO A 42 7.44 4.51 -7.24
C PRO A 42 7.00 4.71 -8.69
N MET A 43 5.80 5.25 -8.88
CA MET A 43 5.23 5.52 -10.20
C MET A 43 4.79 6.98 -10.29
N THR A 44 4.72 7.49 -11.52
CA THR A 44 4.24 8.84 -11.77
C THR A 44 2.72 8.89 -11.65
N ASN A 45 2.22 9.82 -10.81
CA ASN A 45 0.80 10.16 -10.82
C ASN A 45 0.51 11.05 -12.03
N THR A 46 -0.29 10.56 -12.99
CA THR A 46 -0.69 11.30 -14.19
C THR A 46 -1.96 12.12 -13.99
N ASP A 47 -2.67 11.90 -12.89
CA ASP A 47 -3.83 12.69 -12.49
C ASP A 47 -3.36 13.79 -11.54
N ALA A 48 -2.84 14.89 -12.07
CA ALA A 48 -2.18 15.96 -11.32
C ALA A 48 -3.12 16.80 -10.43
N VAL A 49 -4.11 16.15 -9.80
CA VAL A 49 -5.01 16.76 -8.82
C VAL A 49 -4.65 16.33 -7.40
N GLU A 50 -4.85 17.21 -6.43
CA GLU A 50 -4.44 17.00 -5.04
C GLU A 50 -5.21 15.88 -4.31
N SER A 51 -6.21 15.29 -4.91
CA SER A 51 -7.13 14.35 -4.25
C SER A 51 -7.36 13.07 -5.04
N ASP A 52 -6.43 12.71 -5.92
CA ASP A 52 -6.58 11.55 -6.77
C ASP A 52 -5.26 11.09 -7.37
N PHE A 53 -5.23 9.84 -7.84
CA PHE A 53 -4.09 9.34 -8.58
C PHE A 53 -4.51 8.47 -9.76
N ALA A 54 -3.65 8.44 -10.77
CA ALA A 54 -3.70 7.49 -11.87
C ALA A 54 -2.28 7.11 -12.26
N PHE A 55 -2.03 5.82 -12.43
CA PHE A 55 -0.74 5.34 -12.92
C PHE A 55 -0.49 5.75 -14.37
N SER A 56 0.75 6.07 -14.68
CA SER A 56 1.19 6.26 -16.06
C SER A 56 1.02 4.94 -16.83
N PRO A 57 0.23 4.89 -17.93
CA PRO A 57 0.05 3.66 -18.69
C PRO A 57 1.36 3.08 -19.27
N ILE A 58 2.31 3.96 -19.58
CA ILE A 58 3.63 3.55 -20.10
C ILE A 58 4.48 2.90 -19.01
N GLU A 59 4.47 3.49 -17.79
CA GLU A 59 5.18 2.90 -16.65
C GLU A 59 4.52 1.60 -16.22
N ASP A 60 3.21 1.53 -16.27
CA ASP A 60 2.44 0.34 -15.92
C ASP A 60 2.78 -0.85 -16.83
N ILE A 61 2.84 -0.63 -18.16
CA ILE A 61 3.26 -1.64 -19.14
C ILE A 61 4.73 -2.05 -18.93
N ARG A 62 5.60 -1.09 -18.60
CA ARG A 62 7.02 -1.39 -18.33
C ARG A 62 7.17 -2.24 -17.10
N LEU A 63 6.46 -1.89 -16.05
CA LEU A 63 6.47 -2.66 -14.80
C LEU A 63 5.97 -4.08 -15.04
N GLU A 64 4.89 -4.27 -15.78
CA GLU A 64 4.36 -5.62 -16.09
C GLU A 64 5.42 -6.50 -16.75
N ARG A 65 6.11 -5.97 -17.77
CA ARG A 65 7.20 -6.70 -18.46
C ARG A 65 8.38 -7.02 -17.53
N GLU A 66 8.70 -6.11 -16.63
CA GLU A 66 9.77 -6.30 -15.64
C GLU A 66 9.39 -7.39 -14.64
N LEU A 67 8.16 -7.39 -14.15
CA LEU A 67 7.64 -8.39 -13.22
C LEU A 67 7.68 -9.79 -13.86
N ASP A 68 7.19 -9.92 -15.09
CA ASP A 68 7.24 -11.17 -15.85
C ASP A 68 8.68 -11.69 -16.00
N ALA A 69 9.62 -10.81 -16.34
CA ALA A 69 11.02 -11.17 -16.53
C ALA A 69 11.71 -11.61 -15.23
N ASN A 70 11.28 -11.06 -14.10
CA ASN A 70 11.87 -11.32 -12.79
C ASN A 70 11.15 -12.43 -11.99
N GLY A 71 10.01 -12.94 -12.46
CA GLY A 71 9.15 -13.85 -11.69
C GLY A 71 8.57 -13.19 -10.45
N GLU A 72 8.20 -11.92 -10.57
CA GLU A 72 7.57 -11.10 -9.54
C GLU A 72 6.10 -10.85 -9.85
N ARG A 73 5.35 -10.43 -8.84
CA ARG A 73 3.97 -10.00 -8.96
C ARG A 73 3.70 -8.73 -8.16
N ARG A 74 2.65 -8.01 -8.52
CA ARG A 74 2.10 -6.92 -7.72
C ARG A 74 1.43 -7.49 -6.48
N MET A 75 1.73 -6.93 -5.34
CA MET A 75 1.16 -7.34 -4.05
C MET A 75 0.27 -6.25 -3.46
N LEU A 76 0.74 -5.00 -3.45
CA LEU A 76 -0.04 -3.89 -2.94
C LEU A 76 0.01 -2.70 -3.90
N VAL A 77 -1.15 -2.08 -4.10
CA VAL A 77 -1.24 -0.71 -4.59
C VAL A 77 -0.87 0.24 -3.46
N VAL A 78 -0.06 1.24 -3.74
CA VAL A 78 0.38 2.25 -2.76
C VAL A 78 0.02 3.63 -3.26
N HIS A 79 -0.60 4.45 -2.41
CA HIS A 79 -0.78 5.88 -2.69
C HIS A 79 -0.86 6.69 -1.38
N SER A 80 -0.75 8.01 -1.50
CA SER A 80 -0.90 8.92 -0.37
C SER A 80 -2.18 9.72 -0.46
N HIS A 81 -2.78 10.01 0.69
CA HIS A 81 -3.81 11.02 0.84
C HIS A 81 -3.19 12.28 1.42
N THR A 82 -3.25 13.39 0.69
CA THR A 82 -2.62 14.66 1.08
C THR A 82 -3.63 15.68 1.60
N ARG A 83 -4.90 15.39 1.47
CA ARG A 83 -6.00 16.15 2.07
C ARG A 83 -6.94 15.19 2.76
N ALA A 84 -7.49 15.62 3.90
CA ALA A 84 -8.71 15.02 4.39
C ALA A 84 -9.69 14.95 3.21
N PRO A 85 -10.20 13.78 2.85
CA PRO A 85 -11.11 13.67 1.72
C PRO A 85 -12.18 14.74 1.87
N ARG A 86 -12.55 15.43 0.78
CA ARG A 86 -13.67 16.38 0.74
C ARG A 86 -14.97 15.60 0.98
N ARG A 87 -15.07 15.02 2.17
CA ARG A 87 -16.34 14.50 2.65
C ARG A 87 -17.16 15.69 3.12
N PRO A 88 -18.46 15.70 2.87
CA PRO A 88 -19.34 16.63 3.57
C PRO A 88 -19.00 16.52 5.06
N LEU A 89 -18.96 17.63 5.77
CA LEU A 89 -18.58 17.85 7.17
C LEU A 89 -19.25 16.94 8.24
N THR A 90 -19.73 15.80 7.86
CA THR A 90 -20.09 14.75 8.77
C THR A 90 -18.78 14.09 9.20
N ASP A 91 -18.33 14.40 10.39
CA ASP A 91 -17.29 13.65 11.10
C ASP A 91 -17.66 12.17 11.06
N THR A 92 -17.08 11.45 10.11
CA THR A 92 -17.35 10.02 9.92
C THR A 92 -16.51 9.19 10.87
N GLY A 93 -15.59 9.82 11.65
CA GLY A 93 -14.63 9.12 12.49
C GLY A 93 -13.65 8.24 11.74
N LEU A 94 -13.60 8.33 10.38
CA LEU A 94 -12.68 7.54 9.58
C LEU A 94 -11.30 8.18 9.54
N PRO A 95 -10.22 7.38 9.56
CA PRO A 95 -8.86 7.86 9.46
C PRO A 95 -8.58 8.55 8.11
N GLU A 96 -7.54 9.40 8.05
CA GLU A 96 -7.14 10.06 6.81
C GLU A 96 -6.66 9.05 5.77
N ALA A 97 -5.98 7.99 6.21
CA ALA A 97 -5.54 6.87 5.37
C ALA A 97 -6.68 5.89 5.01
N TYR A 98 -7.95 6.27 5.11
CA TYR A 98 -9.07 5.41 4.71
C TYR A 98 -9.36 5.54 3.21
N PRO A 99 -9.64 4.42 2.49
CA PRO A 99 -9.93 4.46 1.06
C PRO A 99 -11.07 5.42 0.70
N SER A 100 -10.86 6.23 -0.31
CA SER A 100 -11.91 7.07 -0.89
C SER A 100 -12.93 6.22 -1.67
N VAL A 101 -14.05 6.82 -2.06
CA VAL A 101 -15.05 6.14 -2.91
C VAL A 101 -14.43 5.69 -4.23
N LYS A 102 -13.49 6.48 -4.79
CA LYS A 102 -12.79 6.14 -6.03
C LYS A 102 -11.80 4.99 -5.81
N ASP A 103 -11.07 5.00 -4.69
CA ASP A 103 -10.18 3.89 -4.34
C ASP A 103 -10.96 2.58 -4.23
N ILE A 104 -12.09 2.58 -3.53
CA ILE A 104 -12.94 1.40 -3.38
C ILE A 104 -13.40 0.88 -4.74
N ALA A 105 -13.82 1.76 -5.65
CA ALA A 105 -14.18 1.36 -7.00
C ALA A 105 -13.00 0.77 -7.79
N GLN A 106 -11.77 1.26 -7.57
CA GLN A 106 -10.56 0.70 -8.19
C GLN A 106 -10.14 -0.62 -7.54
N MET A 107 -10.31 -0.78 -6.24
CA MET A 107 -10.06 -2.05 -5.53
C MET A 107 -10.86 -3.22 -6.12
N GLU A 108 -12.06 -2.97 -6.66
CA GLU A 108 -12.87 -3.99 -7.34
C GLU A 108 -12.19 -4.57 -8.59
N TRP A 109 -11.28 -3.80 -9.23
CA TRP A 109 -10.51 -4.24 -10.40
C TRP A 109 -9.21 -4.95 -10.04
N THR A 110 -8.81 -4.88 -8.77
CA THR A 110 -7.59 -5.49 -8.24
C THR A 110 -7.88 -6.35 -7.00
N PRO A 111 -8.80 -7.34 -7.09
CA PRO A 111 -9.32 -8.04 -5.93
C PRO A 111 -8.26 -8.85 -5.17
N ASP A 112 -7.17 -9.20 -5.82
CA ASP A 112 -6.05 -9.97 -5.24
C ASP A 112 -4.94 -9.08 -4.65
N GLN A 113 -5.11 -7.75 -4.70
CA GLN A 113 -4.14 -6.80 -4.17
C GLN A 113 -4.65 -6.13 -2.90
N HIS A 114 -3.73 -5.91 -1.96
CA HIS A 114 -3.96 -5.00 -0.85
C HIS A 114 -3.65 -3.56 -1.25
N TRP A 115 -4.19 -2.61 -0.51
CA TRP A 115 -4.03 -1.18 -0.77
C TRP A 115 -3.41 -0.51 0.45
N LEU A 116 -2.16 -0.06 0.33
CA LEU A 116 -1.45 0.68 1.37
C LEU A 116 -1.64 2.17 1.14
N ILE A 117 -2.22 2.85 2.11
CA ILE A 117 -2.51 4.28 2.05
C ILE A 117 -1.69 5.01 3.10
N VAL A 118 -1.03 6.10 2.69
CA VAL A 118 -0.30 7.00 3.57
C VAL A 118 -1.10 8.29 3.72
N GLY A 119 -1.69 8.51 4.87
CA GLY A 119 -2.30 9.79 5.24
C GLY A 119 -1.24 10.82 5.59
N LEU A 120 -1.16 11.91 4.85
CA LEU A 120 -0.15 12.96 5.02
C LEU A 120 -0.81 14.34 4.83
N PRO A 121 -1.50 14.88 5.86
CA PRO A 121 -2.25 16.13 5.76
C PRO A 121 -1.36 17.36 5.51
N THR A 122 -0.10 17.31 5.94
CA THR A 122 0.96 18.29 5.62
C THR A 122 2.26 17.55 5.32
N ALA A 123 3.18 18.19 4.58
CA ALA A 123 4.44 17.55 4.17
C ALA A 123 5.31 17.07 5.34
N ASP A 124 5.19 17.69 6.50
CA ASP A 124 5.94 17.44 7.72
C ASP A 124 5.12 16.71 8.81
N ALA A 125 3.86 16.35 8.52
CA ALA A 125 3.03 15.61 9.46
C ALA A 125 3.62 14.23 9.76
N GLU A 126 3.28 13.69 10.94
CA GLU A 126 3.50 12.26 11.21
C GLU A 126 2.62 11.45 10.27
N PRO A 127 3.18 10.53 9.47
CA PRO A 127 2.40 9.78 8.50
C PRO A 127 1.50 8.75 9.18
N GLU A 128 0.25 8.68 8.76
CA GLU A 128 -0.62 7.56 9.09
C GLU A 128 -0.51 6.51 7.98
N VAL A 129 -0.09 5.30 8.32
CA VAL A 129 0.07 4.20 7.33
C VAL A 129 -0.91 3.09 7.66
N ARG A 130 -1.81 2.80 6.72
CA ARG A 130 -2.81 1.72 6.86
C ARG A 130 -2.90 0.90 5.58
N SER A 131 -3.35 -0.33 5.71
CA SER A 131 -3.58 -1.22 4.57
C SER A 131 -5.00 -1.76 4.61
N TYR A 132 -5.56 -2.00 3.41
CA TYR A 132 -6.93 -2.46 3.23
C TYR A 132 -7.01 -3.46 2.07
N HIS A 133 -8.03 -4.29 2.11
CA HIS A 133 -8.43 -5.15 0.98
C HIS A 133 -9.96 -5.23 0.91
N LEU A 134 -10.48 -5.77 -0.21
CA LEU A 134 -11.90 -6.07 -0.33
C LEU A 134 -12.16 -7.53 0.06
N ALA A 135 -13.10 -7.74 0.98
CA ALA A 135 -13.63 -9.05 1.31
C ALA A 135 -15.14 -9.06 1.14
N GLY A 136 -15.65 -9.82 0.17
CA GLY A 136 -17.08 -9.86 -0.11
C GLY A 136 -17.69 -8.53 -0.55
N GLY A 137 -16.89 -7.62 -1.12
CA GLY A 137 -17.30 -6.28 -1.54
C GLY A 137 -17.25 -5.22 -0.43
N GLU A 138 -16.80 -5.60 0.77
CA GLU A 138 -16.60 -4.68 1.88
C GLU A 138 -15.12 -4.36 2.08
N VAL A 139 -14.82 -3.11 2.47
CA VAL A 139 -13.47 -2.68 2.82
C VAL A 139 -13.10 -3.23 4.19
N VAL A 140 -12.02 -3.99 4.25
CA VAL A 140 -11.48 -4.56 5.48
C VAL A 140 -10.08 -4.02 5.69
N GLU A 141 -9.81 -3.50 6.90
CA GLU A 141 -8.47 -3.07 7.29
C GLU A 141 -7.59 -4.28 7.61
N ASP A 142 -6.37 -4.28 7.09
CA ASP A 142 -5.38 -5.30 7.40
C ASP A 142 -4.73 -5.04 8.76
N GLU A 143 -4.45 -6.10 9.48
CA GLU A 143 -3.49 -6.03 10.58
C GLU A 143 -2.08 -5.88 9.99
N LEU A 144 -1.53 -4.66 10.02
CA LEU A 144 -0.25 -4.30 9.43
C LEU A 144 0.87 -4.38 10.47
N ALA A 145 1.92 -5.16 10.17
CA ALA A 145 3.15 -5.23 10.94
C ALA A 145 4.32 -4.62 10.15
N VAL A 146 4.92 -3.56 10.68
CA VAL A 146 6.17 -3.01 10.15
C VAL A 146 7.32 -3.70 10.84
N VAL A 147 8.19 -4.39 10.06
CA VAL A 147 9.27 -5.22 10.57
C VAL A 147 10.62 -4.80 9.99
N GLU A 148 11.70 -4.99 10.72
CA GLU A 148 13.05 -4.72 10.20
C GLU A 148 13.50 -5.78 9.17
N SER A 149 13.07 -7.02 9.36
CA SER A 149 13.39 -8.15 8.49
C SER A 149 12.30 -9.19 8.51
N TYR A 150 12.06 -9.84 7.37
CA TYR A 150 11.10 -10.95 7.28
C TYR A 150 11.58 -12.25 7.95
N MET A 151 12.87 -12.39 8.24
CA MET A 151 13.43 -13.59 8.87
C MET A 151 12.90 -13.83 10.29
N PHE A 152 12.38 -12.80 10.95
CA PHE A 152 11.80 -12.92 12.30
C PHE A 152 10.27 -13.13 12.30
N ALA A 153 9.63 -13.04 11.16
CA ALA A 153 8.18 -13.24 11.06
C ALA A 153 7.75 -14.72 11.09
N HIS A 154 8.71 -15.66 11.05
CA HIS A 154 8.46 -17.11 11.00
C HIS A 154 8.76 -17.85 12.31
N THR A 155 9.11 -17.17 13.40
CA THR A 155 9.36 -17.82 14.69
C THR A 155 8.13 -17.77 15.60
N GLY A 156 7.05 -18.37 15.15
CA GLY A 156 5.83 -18.52 15.94
C GLY A 156 5.12 -19.82 15.62
N SER A 157 5.57 -20.91 16.23
CA SER A 157 4.97 -22.24 16.32
C SER A 157 5.73 -23.35 15.59
N ASP A 158 6.61 -24.04 16.32
CA ASP A 158 6.71 -25.50 16.31
C ASP A 158 7.78 -25.91 17.34
N ASP A 159 7.48 -25.69 18.61
CA ASP A 159 8.13 -26.41 19.70
C ASP A 159 7.06 -27.20 20.43
N VAL A 160 6.69 -28.34 19.85
CA VAL A 160 6.00 -29.41 20.59
C VAL A 160 7.11 -30.36 21.03
N PRO A 161 7.45 -30.40 22.32
CA PRO A 161 8.38 -31.40 22.79
C PRO A 161 7.71 -32.78 22.70
N ASP A 162 8.36 -33.65 21.92
CA ASP A 162 8.12 -35.11 21.92
C ASP A 162 8.21 -35.60 23.35
N ARG A 163 7.14 -36.18 23.86
CA ARG A 163 7.12 -36.89 25.15
C ARG A 163 7.13 -38.37 24.86
N ASP A 164 8.22 -38.99 25.30
CA ASP A 164 8.35 -40.44 25.56
C ASP A 164 7.15 -41.06 26.29
#